data_2d2fe3ab5bd456811d89fd13c65fc2b8
#
_entry.id   2d2fe3ab5bd456811d89fd13c65fc2b8
#
_cell.length_a   1.000
_cell.length_b   1.000
_cell.length_c   1.000
_cell.angle_alpha   90.00
_cell.angle_beta   90.00
_cell.angle_gamma   90.00
#
_symmetry.space_group_name_H-M   'P 1'
#
loop_
_entity.id
_entity.type
_entity.pdbx_description
1 polymer ?
#
loop_
_entity_poly.entity_id
_entity_poly.type
_entity_poly.pdbx_seq_one_letter_code
_entity_poly.pdbx_strand_id
1 'polypeptide(L)'
;KKNQNSLENIMIKDSFSKVSKKFIDSIQKSINRSRNFHKNSLPKSWNNSSGSLGENIIPVDKALCYVPGGTAPLVSTVVMTVVPAKTAGVKEVIVTTPAINNVISDEIVVAAKMAGADKIFLLGGAHSIFAFAYGTQTIPKVDLICGPGNKYVTEAKRQVFGSVGIDGLYGPTETLVIADKSNDIELCAADLIAQAEHDVEATPILITDSLEFSKKVEKEIFKQSESLSRKEVILKSFESKGLFFIVDNIVDSIELANLIAAEHVSILSEKVVNNYKSILNAGGIFLGDDSAEVFGDYIAGPSHVMPTGGSARFNSALNVRHFLKYQPFINLSKKEVLSVIDEVINLAELENLDGHAKSALKRRRKMIGE
;
A
#
# COMPACT_ATOMS: atom_id res chain seq x y z
N LYS A 1 30.73 5.05 -16.25
CA LYS A 1 30.18 4.51 -14.98
C LYS A 1 30.71 5.22 -13.72
N LYS A 2 32.01 5.61 -13.66
CA LYS A 2 32.59 6.36 -12.51
C LYS A 2 32.05 7.80 -12.39
N ASN A 3 31.74 8.48 -13.51
CA ASN A 3 31.27 9.87 -13.50
C ASN A 3 29.78 10.04 -13.13
N GLN A 4 28.91 9.06 -13.38
CA GLN A 4 27.52 9.13 -12.98
C GLN A 4 27.33 9.05 -11.45
N ASN A 5 28.09 8.18 -10.76
CA ASN A 5 28.05 8.07 -9.30
C ASN A 5 28.55 9.35 -8.58
N SER A 6 29.43 10.12 -9.20
CA SER A 6 29.92 11.37 -8.60
C SER A 6 28.92 12.52 -8.74
N LEU A 7 28.23 12.62 -9.88
CA LEU A 7 27.16 13.61 -10.11
C LEU A 7 25.95 13.36 -9.22
N GLU A 8 25.51 12.11 -9.10
CA GLU A 8 24.41 11.72 -8.22
C GLU A 8 24.69 12.05 -6.74
N ASN A 9 25.93 11.79 -6.28
CA ASN A 9 26.36 12.15 -4.92
C ASN A 9 26.47 13.66 -4.69
N ILE A 10 26.83 14.45 -5.69
CA ILE A 10 26.90 15.92 -5.62
C ILE A 10 25.47 16.48 -5.54
N MET A 11 24.55 16.04 -6.39
CA MET A 11 23.14 16.46 -6.36
C MET A 11 22.49 16.16 -5.02
N ILE A 12 22.75 14.99 -4.44
CA ILE A 12 22.20 14.60 -3.13
C ILE A 12 22.71 15.49 -2.01
N LYS A 13 24.02 15.79 -1.98
CA LYS A 13 24.60 16.70 -0.97
C LYS A 13 24.04 18.12 -1.09
N ASP A 14 23.85 18.60 -2.30
CA ASP A 14 23.27 19.91 -2.57
C ASP A 14 21.81 19.98 -2.10
N SER A 15 21.00 18.94 -2.35
CA SER A 15 19.61 18.87 -1.89
C SER A 15 19.49 18.91 -0.35
N PHE A 16 20.39 18.24 0.38
CA PHE A 16 20.40 18.32 1.85
C PHE A 16 20.67 19.72 2.38
N SER A 17 21.44 20.55 1.68
CA SER A 17 21.72 21.92 2.09
C SER A 17 20.54 22.88 1.83
N LYS A 18 19.60 22.51 0.97
CA LYS A 18 18.44 23.33 0.56
C LYS A 18 17.19 23.09 1.38
N VAL A 19 17.11 21.96 2.08
CA VAL A 19 15.93 21.64 2.91
C VAL A 19 16.13 22.10 4.36
N SER A 20 15.02 22.42 5.05
CA SER A 20 15.08 22.85 6.42
C SER A 20 15.37 21.69 7.39
N LYS A 21 16.05 21.99 8.50
CA LYS A 21 16.26 21.01 9.58
C LYS A 21 14.92 20.46 10.10
N LYS A 22 13.89 21.29 10.23
CA LYS A 22 12.54 20.87 10.64
C LYS A 22 11.97 19.80 9.71
N PHE A 23 12.18 19.94 8.40
CA PHE A 23 11.78 18.93 7.41
C PHE A 23 12.52 17.61 7.64
N ILE A 24 13.85 17.65 7.78
CA ILE A 24 14.69 16.47 8.02
C ILE A 24 14.22 15.72 9.29
N ASP A 25 14.02 16.45 10.39
CA ASP A 25 13.58 15.87 11.66
C ASP A 25 12.18 15.22 11.54
N SER A 26 11.26 15.86 10.81
CA SER A 26 9.91 15.33 10.55
C SER A 26 9.93 14.06 9.72
N ILE A 27 10.69 14.05 8.63
CA ILE A 27 10.85 12.87 7.77
C ILE A 27 11.52 11.72 8.53
N GLN A 28 12.56 12.01 9.32
CA GLN A 28 13.22 10.99 10.13
C GLN A 28 12.26 10.34 11.13
N LYS A 29 11.37 11.13 11.75
CA LYS A 29 10.35 10.63 12.67
C LYS A 29 9.34 9.75 11.96
N SER A 30 8.86 10.16 10.78
CA SER A 30 7.97 9.38 9.93
C SER A 30 8.61 8.04 9.53
N ILE A 31 9.84 8.05 9.02
CA ILE A 31 10.61 6.85 8.66
C ILE A 31 10.74 5.89 9.86
N ASN A 32 11.07 6.40 11.04
CA ASN A 32 11.25 5.55 12.23
C ASN A 32 9.94 4.86 12.65
N ARG A 33 8.83 5.59 12.65
CA ARG A 33 7.50 5.04 12.98
C ARG A 33 7.07 4.01 11.94
N SER A 34 7.20 4.33 10.65
CA SER A 34 6.88 3.39 9.55
C SER A 34 7.74 2.12 9.64
N ARG A 35 9.04 2.26 9.85
CA ARG A 35 9.94 1.11 10.03
C ARG A 35 9.55 0.23 11.21
N ASN A 36 9.19 0.84 12.35
CA ASN A 36 8.77 0.08 13.54
C ASN A 36 7.47 -0.69 13.29
N PHE A 37 6.48 -0.05 12.65
CA PHE A 37 5.24 -0.72 12.27
C PHE A 37 5.51 -1.93 11.36
N HIS A 38 6.27 -1.72 10.30
CA HIS A 38 6.55 -2.73 9.29
C HIS A 38 7.45 -3.86 9.82
N LYS A 39 8.35 -3.61 10.76
CA LYS A 39 9.12 -4.67 11.44
C LYS A 39 8.21 -5.63 12.21
N ASN A 40 7.16 -5.12 12.86
CA ASN A 40 6.21 -5.97 13.58
C ASN A 40 5.33 -6.80 12.62
N SER A 41 5.19 -6.37 11.37
CA SER A 41 4.39 -7.05 10.34
C SER A 41 5.19 -8.08 9.53
N LEU A 42 6.51 -8.20 9.76
CA LEU A 42 7.35 -9.17 9.03
C LEU A 42 6.97 -10.60 9.41
N PRO A 43 6.58 -11.43 8.44
CA PRO A 43 6.39 -12.86 8.68
C PRO A 43 7.73 -13.55 8.87
N LYS A 44 7.71 -14.73 9.49
CA LYS A 44 8.90 -15.56 9.72
C LYS A 44 8.80 -16.84 8.89
N SER A 45 9.93 -17.27 8.31
CA SER A 45 10.05 -18.61 7.75
C SER A 45 9.76 -19.65 8.83
N TRP A 46 9.15 -20.75 8.43
CA TRP A 46 8.80 -21.82 9.35
C TRP A 46 9.06 -23.21 8.76
N ASN A 47 9.20 -24.20 9.62
CA ASN A 47 9.22 -25.60 9.27
C ASN A 47 8.47 -26.41 10.34
N ASN A 48 7.95 -27.57 9.95
CA ASN A 48 7.31 -28.50 10.88
C ASN A 48 8.37 -29.14 11.81
N SER A 49 7.93 -29.88 12.82
CA SER A 49 8.79 -30.48 13.85
C SER A 49 9.80 -31.48 13.30
N SER A 50 9.49 -32.15 12.16
CA SER A 50 10.40 -33.08 11.49
C SER A 50 11.39 -32.39 10.53
N GLY A 51 11.15 -31.11 10.20
CA GLY A 51 11.92 -30.40 9.16
C GLY A 51 11.63 -30.89 7.73
N SER A 52 10.55 -31.67 7.55
CA SER A 52 10.19 -32.23 6.25
C SER A 52 9.37 -31.29 5.38
N LEU A 53 8.68 -30.33 5.97
CA LEU A 53 7.87 -29.32 5.28
C LEU A 53 8.13 -27.95 5.91
N GLY A 54 8.10 -26.94 5.09
CA GLY A 54 8.21 -25.55 5.57
C GLY A 54 8.05 -24.53 4.47
N GLU A 55 8.26 -23.27 4.84
CA GLU A 55 8.16 -22.15 3.94
C GLU A 55 9.28 -21.14 4.20
N ASN A 56 10.04 -20.85 3.15
CA ASN A 56 11.04 -19.79 3.16
C ASN A 56 10.39 -18.48 2.73
N ILE A 57 10.65 -17.42 3.47
CA ILE A 57 10.19 -16.07 3.13
C ILE A 57 11.37 -15.31 2.56
N ILE A 58 11.24 -14.90 1.29
CA ILE A 58 12.33 -14.35 0.50
C ILE A 58 11.88 -13.02 -0.12
N PRO A 59 12.60 -11.90 0.10
CA PRO A 59 12.26 -10.64 -0.57
C PRO A 59 12.49 -10.74 -2.09
N VAL A 60 11.79 -9.90 -2.85
CA VAL A 60 12.13 -9.63 -4.25
C VAL A 60 13.49 -8.95 -4.32
N ASP A 61 14.21 -9.10 -5.44
CA ASP A 61 15.54 -8.49 -5.56
C ASP A 61 15.46 -6.98 -5.81
N LYS A 62 14.52 -6.54 -6.66
CA LYS A 62 14.39 -5.14 -7.06
C LYS A 62 12.95 -4.66 -7.02
N ALA A 63 12.71 -3.52 -6.40
CA ALA A 63 11.41 -2.87 -6.37
C ALA A 63 11.47 -1.43 -6.89
N LEU A 64 10.48 -1.04 -7.68
CA LEU A 64 10.22 0.33 -8.07
C LEU A 64 9.16 0.95 -7.16
N CYS A 65 9.49 2.06 -6.53
CA CYS A 65 8.57 2.92 -5.81
C CYS A 65 8.21 4.11 -6.70
N TYR A 66 7.01 4.09 -7.27
CA TYR A 66 6.50 5.21 -8.05
C TYR A 66 5.99 6.29 -7.10
N VAL A 67 6.55 7.49 -7.21
CA VAL A 67 6.14 8.66 -6.43
C VAL A 67 5.49 9.65 -7.40
N PRO A 68 4.21 9.97 -7.25
CA PRO A 68 3.56 10.95 -8.11
C PRO A 68 4.27 12.30 -8.03
N GLY A 69 4.38 12.95 -9.17
CA GLY A 69 4.78 14.35 -9.29
C GLY A 69 3.59 15.15 -9.80
N GLY A 70 3.57 16.42 -9.52
CA GLY A 70 2.49 17.29 -9.94
C GLY A 70 2.57 18.63 -9.21
N THR A 71 1.47 19.07 -8.60
CA THR A 71 1.37 20.37 -7.93
C THR A 71 2.11 20.44 -6.58
N ALA A 72 2.44 19.28 -5.97
CA ALA A 72 3.15 19.22 -4.68
C ALA A 72 4.14 18.05 -4.64
N PRO A 73 5.27 18.16 -3.91
CA PRO A 73 6.19 17.05 -3.67
C PRO A 73 5.59 16.09 -2.64
N LEU A 74 5.18 14.89 -3.06
CA LEU A 74 4.58 13.88 -2.18
C LEU A 74 5.67 13.10 -1.42
N VAL A 75 6.32 13.75 -0.48
CA VAL A 75 7.40 13.15 0.34
C VAL A 75 6.90 12.01 1.22
N SER A 76 5.64 12.06 1.65
CA SER A 76 5.00 10.97 2.40
C SER A 76 4.97 9.68 1.59
N THR A 77 4.61 9.73 0.30
CA THR A 77 4.61 8.57 -0.60
C THR A 77 5.99 7.93 -0.71
N VAL A 78 7.07 8.72 -0.66
CA VAL A 78 8.44 8.17 -0.61
C VAL A 78 8.62 7.31 0.64
N VAL A 79 8.26 7.82 1.82
CA VAL A 79 8.37 7.07 3.08
C VAL A 79 7.50 5.82 3.04
N MET A 80 6.24 5.95 2.61
CA MET A 80 5.23 4.90 2.64
C MET A 80 5.47 3.77 1.62
N THR A 81 6.37 3.97 0.65
CA THR A 81 6.75 2.94 -0.34
C THR A 81 8.14 2.39 -0.08
N VAL A 82 9.14 3.26 0.16
CA VAL A 82 10.53 2.86 0.31
C VAL A 82 10.80 2.15 1.63
N VAL A 83 10.23 2.66 2.73
CA VAL A 83 10.49 2.08 4.07
C VAL A 83 9.98 0.64 4.19
N PRO A 84 8.75 0.28 3.77
CA PRO A 84 8.32 -1.13 3.79
C PRO A 84 9.16 -2.01 2.86
N ALA A 85 9.58 -1.53 1.67
CA ALA A 85 10.45 -2.26 0.76
C ALA A 85 11.81 -2.59 1.41
N LYS A 86 12.47 -1.59 2.00
CA LYS A 86 13.74 -1.77 2.71
C LYS A 86 13.59 -2.62 3.97
N THR A 87 12.47 -2.49 4.69
CA THR A 87 12.19 -3.31 5.88
C THR A 87 11.96 -4.77 5.52
N ALA A 88 11.35 -5.05 4.36
CA ALA A 88 11.20 -6.40 3.82
C ALA A 88 12.53 -7.04 3.39
N GLY A 89 13.60 -6.26 3.22
CA GLY A 89 14.92 -6.74 2.81
C GLY A 89 15.17 -6.69 1.30
N VAL A 90 14.41 -5.91 0.53
CA VAL A 90 14.66 -5.69 -0.91
C VAL A 90 16.05 -5.12 -1.12
N LYS A 91 16.84 -5.79 -1.97
CA LYS A 91 18.24 -5.42 -2.20
C LYS A 91 18.40 -4.07 -2.89
N GLU A 92 17.63 -3.85 -3.94
CA GLU A 92 17.65 -2.61 -4.71
C GLU A 92 16.25 -1.96 -4.76
N VAL A 93 16.09 -0.84 -4.06
CA VAL A 93 14.86 -0.05 -4.05
C VAL A 93 15.08 1.21 -4.89
N ILE A 94 14.29 1.36 -5.93
CA ILE A 94 14.39 2.43 -6.90
C ILE A 94 13.18 3.36 -6.74
N VAL A 95 13.42 4.65 -6.61
CA VAL A 95 12.37 5.67 -6.67
C VAL A 95 12.29 6.21 -8.08
N THR A 96 11.09 6.35 -8.64
CA THR A 96 10.86 7.10 -9.87
C THR A 96 9.79 8.15 -9.65
N THR A 97 10.01 9.34 -10.19
CA THR A 97 9.09 10.47 -10.09
C THR A 97 9.17 11.33 -11.33
N PRO A 98 8.06 11.89 -11.85
CA PRO A 98 8.12 12.83 -12.94
C PRO A 98 8.87 14.09 -12.52
N ALA A 99 9.71 14.61 -13.44
CA ALA A 99 10.36 15.89 -13.27
C ALA A 99 9.44 17.02 -13.72
N ILE A 100 9.45 18.13 -12.99
CA ILE A 100 8.82 19.38 -13.42
C ILE A 100 9.94 20.25 -13.98
N ASN A 101 9.88 20.61 -15.26
CA ASN A 101 10.92 21.39 -15.95
C ASN A 101 12.33 20.76 -15.82
N ASN A 102 12.40 19.42 -15.87
CA ASN A 102 13.63 18.64 -15.67
C ASN A 102 14.26 18.79 -14.28
N VAL A 103 13.51 19.22 -13.28
CA VAL A 103 13.96 19.36 -11.90
C VAL A 103 13.14 18.44 -11.01
N ILE A 104 13.80 17.76 -10.09
CA ILE A 104 13.19 17.06 -8.97
C ILE A 104 13.21 17.96 -7.73
N SER A 105 12.18 17.88 -6.91
CA SER A 105 12.15 18.55 -5.60
C SER A 105 13.28 18.02 -4.70
N ASP A 106 14.00 18.93 -4.05
CA ASP A 106 15.07 18.59 -3.10
C ASP A 106 14.51 17.76 -1.92
N GLU A 107 13.26 18.01 -1.53
CA GLU A 107 12.57 17.26 -0.47
C GLU A 107 12.36 15.79 -0.85
N ILE A 108 12.01 15.49 -2.11
CA ILE A 108 11.87 14.12 -2.62
C ILE A 108 13.23 13.41 -2.59
N VAL A 109 14.30 14.08 -3.05
CA VAL A 109 15.65 13.51 -3.04
C VAL A 109 16.10 13.16 -1.63
N VAL A 110 15.91 14.10 -0.69
CA VAL A 110 16.30 13.93 0.72
C VAL A 110 15.47 12.82 1.37
N ALA A 111 14.15 12.84 1.21
CA ALA A 111 13.27 11.80 1.74
C ALA A 111 13.63 10.41 1.21
N ALA A 112 13.89 10.27 -0.11
CA ALA A 112 14.27 9.01 -0.73
C ALA A 112 15.59 8.47 -0.17
N LYS A 113 16.60 9.32 -0.01
CA LYS A 113 17.88 8.93 0.58
C LYS A 113 17.76 8.56 2.06
N MET A 114 17.03 9.34 2.85
CA MET A 114 16.80 9.03 4.27
C MET A 114 15.99 7.75 4.47
N ALA A 115 15.01 7.46 3.60
CA ALA A 115 14.24 6.22 3.62
C ALA A 115 15.06 4.99 3.19
N GLY A 116 16.18 5.20 2.48
CA GLY A 116 17.10 4.15 2.06
C GLY A 116 16.96 3.73 0.59
N ALA A 117 16.39 4.57 -0.27
CA ALA A 117 16.37 4.30 -1.71
C ALA A 117 17.79 4.24 -2.29
N ASP A 118 18.05 3.24 -3.13
CA ASP A 118 19.35 3.01 -3.74
C ASP A 118 19.56 3.90 -4.97
N LYS A 119 18.49 4.15 -5.73
CA LYS A 119 18.50 4.96 -6.95
C LYS A 119 17.27 5.84 -7.07
N ILE A 120 17.40 6.97 -7.75
CA ILE A 120 16.29 7.88 -8.08
C ILE A 120 16.34 8.16 -9.58
N PHE A 121 15.20 7.98 -10.25
CA PHE A 121 15.03 8.26 -11.67
C PHE A 121 14.02 9.39 -11.89
N LEU A 122 14.36 10.31 -12.79
CA LEU A 122 13.50 11.41 -13.23
C LEU A 122 12.64 10.92 -14.42
N LEU A 123 11.73 10.03 -14.14
CA LEU A 123 10.87 9.44 -15.16
C LEU A 123 9.49 9.17 -14.55
N GLY A 124 8.43 9.69 -15.17
CA GLY A 124 7.06 9.54 -14.68
C GLY A 124 6.10 9.03 -15.75
N GLY A 125 4.84 8.90 -15.37
CA GLY A 125 3.77 8.48 -16.28
C GLY A 125 3.82 7.01 -16.66
N ALA A 126 2.92 6.60 -17.56
CA ALA A 126 2.77 5.22 -18.00
C ALA A 126 4.07 4.64 -18.58
N HIS A 127 4.82 5.44 -19.34
CA HIS A 127 6.06 4.98 -19.96
C HIS A 127 7.14 4.58 -18.94
N SER A 128 7.18 5.18 -17.76
CA SER A 128 8.08 4.74 -16.68
C SER A 128 7.73 3.33 -16.21
N ILE A 129 6.46 3.03 -16.05
CA ILE A 129 5.97 1.71 -15.63
C ILE A 129 6.43 0.63 -16.62
N PHE A 130 6.22 0.86 -17.93
CA PHE A 130 6.67 -0.07 -18.97
C PHE A 130 8.20 -0.20 -19.01
N ALA A 131 8.93 0.92 -18.89
CA ALA A 131 10.38 0.91 -18.93
C ALA A 131 11.00 0.07 -17.79
N PHE A 132 10.45 0.16 -16.57
CA PHE A 132 10.92 -0.64 -15.44
C PHE A 132 10.37 -2.08 -15.44
N ALA A 133 9.19 -2.32 -16.00
CA ALA A 133 8.64 -3.67 -16.13
C ALA A 133 9.43 -4.56 -17.07
N TYR A 134 9.90 -4.00 -18.19
CA TYR A 134 10.61 -4.76 -19.22
C TYR A 134 12.12 -4.55 -19.22
N GLY A 135 12.58 -3.45 -18.66
CA GLY A 135 13.98 -2.99 -18.76
C GLY A 135 14.30 -2.34 -20.12
N THR A 136 15.34 -1.53 -20.13
CA THR A 136 15.92 -0.91 -21.34
C THR A 136 17.43 -0.97 -21.24
N GLN A 137 18.14 -0.38 -22.21
CA GLN A 137 19.60 -0.29 -22.12
C GLN A 137 20.08 0.52 -20.89
N THR A 138 19.29 1.47 -20.41
CA THR A 138 19.65 2.39 -19.32
C THR A 138 18.80 2.24 -18.07
N ILE A 139 17.61 1.64 -18.18
CA ILE A 139 16.66 1.45 -17.09
C ILE A 139 16.63 -0.03 -16.72
N PRO A 140 16.94 -0.39 -15.46
CA PRO A 140 16.92 -1.78 -15.03
C PRO A 140 15.51 -2.33 -14.98
N LYS A 141 15.33 -3.61 -15.33
CA LYS A 141 14.11 -4.35 -15.03
C LYS A 141 13.97 -4.55 -13.53
N VAL A 142 12.74 -4.45 -13.01
CA VAL A 142 12.39 -4.71 -11.60
C VAL A 142 11.47 -5.91 -11.46
N ASP A 143 11.33 -6.42 -10.24
CA ASP A 143 10.47 -7.56 -9.92
C ASP A 143 9.10 -7.11 -9.41
N LEU A 144 9.03 -5.92 -8.81
CA LEU A 144 7.81 -5.34 -8.26
C LEU A 144 7.74 -3.85 -8.52
N ILE A 145 6.55 -3.36 -8.86
CA ILE A 145 6.23 -1.93 -9.00
C ILE A 145 5.16 -1.58 -7.95
N CYS A 146 5.43 -0.60 -7.10
CA CYS A 146 4.51 -0.12 -6.10
C CYS A 146 4.37 1.41 -6.11
N GLY A 147 3.32 1.90 -5.45
CA GLY A 147 3.00 3.32 -5.30
C GLY A 147 1.78 3.75 -6.11
N PRO A 148 1.12 4.83 -5.64
CA PRO A 148 -0.05 5.39 -6.29
C PRO A 148 0.34 6.19 -7.54
N GLY A 149 -0.61 6.41 -8.43
CA GLY A 149 -0.43 7.21 -9.64
C GLY A 149 -1.75 7.62 -10.23
N ASN A 150 -1.71 8.47 -11.27
CA ASN A 150 -2.91 8.83 -12.00
C ASN A 150 -3.45 7.63 -12.82
N LYS A 151 -4.64 7.79 -13.41
CA LYS A 151 -5.31 6.76 -14.20
C LYS A 151 -4.44 6.10 -15.28
N TYR A 152 -3.49 6.83 -15.88
CA TYR A 152 -2.57 6.29 -16.88
C TYR A 152 -1.49 5.40 -16.26
N VAL A 153 -1.00 5.74 -15.07
CA VAL A 153 -0.05 4.93 -14.30
C VAL A 153 -0.74 3.67 -13.80
N THR A 154 -1.95 3.78 -13.26
CA THR A 154 -2.76 2.64 -12.81
C THR A 154 -3.05 1.69 -13.95
N GLU A 155 -3.45 2.21 -15.14
CA GLU A 155 -3.68 1.38 -16.33
C GLU A 155 -2.39 0.72 -16.82
N ALA A 156 -1.26 1.41 -16.81
CA ALA A 156 0.03 0.82 -17.15
C ALA A 156 0.42 -0.31 -16.18
N LYS A 157 0.21 -0.15 -14.88
CA LYS A 157 0.40 -1.21 -13.87
C LYS A 157 -0.48 -2.43 -14.19
N ARG A 158 -1.74 -2.21 -14.54
CA ARG A 158 -2.66 -3.29 -14.93
C ARG A 158 -2.13 -4.08 -16.13
N GLN A 159 -1.60 -3.39 -17.15
CA GLN A 159 -1.12 -4.03 -18.37
C GLN A 159 0.19 -4.81 -18.18
N VAL A 160 1.06 -4.39 -17.27
CA VAL A 160 2.33 -5.09 -17.01
C VAL A 160 2.22 -6.19 -15.95
N PHE A 161 1.10 -6.28 -15.24
CA PHE A 161 0.88 -7.33 -14.25
C PHE A 161 0.98 -8.71 -14.88
N GLY A 162 1.74 -9.59 -14.25
CA GLY A 162 2.12 -10.89 -14.80
C GLY A 162 3.52 -10.92 -15.44
N SER A 163 3.99 -9.79 -16.00
CA SER A 163 5.41 -9.61 -16.40
C SER A 163 6.27 -9.06 -15.26
N VAL A 164 5.65 -8.35 -14.34
CA VAL A 164 6.20 -7.79 -13.10
C VAL A 164 5.11 -7.83 -12.03
N GLY A 165 5.48 -7.96 -10.76
CA GLY A 165 4.54 -7.83 -9.64
C GLY A 165 4.07 -6.39 -9.45
N ILE A 166 2.86 -6.21 -8.93
CA ILE A 166 2.37 -4.89 -8.52
C ILE A 166 1.77 -4.96 -7.10
N ASP A 167 1.74 -3.84 -6.42
CA ASP A 167 1.10 -3.70 -5.09
C ASP A 167 -0.43 -3.65 -5.18
N GLY A 168 -0.98 -3.00 -6.19
CA GLY A 168 -2.41 -2.85 -6.42
C GLY A 168 -2.71 -1.85 -7.52
N LEU A 169 -4.01 -1.69 -7.81
CA LEU A 169 -4.54 -0.72 -8.76
C LEU A 169 -5.36 0.31 -7.98
N TYR A 170 -4.82 1.53 -7.88
CA TYR A 170 -5.41 2.59 -7.07
C TYR A 170 -6.11 3.62 -7.95
N GLY A 171 -7.32 3.99 -7.53
CA GLY A 171 -8.11 5.09 -8.10
C GLY A 171 -8.01 6.38 -7.27
N PRO A 172 -8.93 7.33 -7.49
CA PRO A 172 -9.09 8.49 -6.63
C PRO A 172 -9.35 8.08 -5.17
N THR A 173 -8.91 8.90 -4.23
CA THR A 173 -9.04 8.62 -2.79
C THR A 173 -10.51 8.62 -2.34
N GLU A 174 -10.78 7.78 -1.35
CA GLU A 174 -12.10 7.62 -0.73
C GLU A 174 -11.94 7.73 0.79
N THR A 175 -12.74 8.58 1.43
CA THR A 175 -12.87 8.60 2.88
C THR A 175 -14.31 8.35 3.29
N LEU A 176 -14.49 7.50 4.29
CA LEU A 176 -15.77 7.21 4.91
C LEU A 176 -15.69 7.55 6.40
N VAL A 177 -16.42 8.56 6.82
CA VAL A 177 -16.51 8.97 8.23
C VAL A 177 -17.82 8.46 8.81
N ILE A 178 -17.74 7.74 9.95
CA ILE A 178 -18.89 7.26 10.72
C ILE A 178 -18.99 8.10 11.99
N ALA A 179 -20.03 8.92 12.09
CA ALA A 179 -20.23 9.82 13.21
C ALA A 179 -21.71 9.88 13.63
N ASP A 180 -21.98 9.94 14.90
CA ASP A 180 -23.32 10.17 15.44
C ASP A 180 -23.49 11.61 15.96
N LYS A 181 -24.71 11.94 16.40
CA LYS A 181 -25.05 13.29 16.85
C LYS A 181 -24.25 13.80 18.05
N SER A 182 -23.51 12.95 18.76
CA SER A 182 -22.69 13.31 19.92
C SER A 182 -21.25 13.72 19.53
N ASN A 183 -20.84 13.43 18.29
CA ASN A 183 -19.50 13.73 17.82
C ASN A 183 -19.32 15.22 17.48
N ASP A 184 -18.07 15.65 17.42
CA ASP A 184 -17.69 17.00 17.07
C ASP A 184 -17.89 17.24 15.56
N ILE A 185 -18.67 18.27 15.24
CA ILE A 185 -19.01 18.64 13.87
C ILE A 185 -17.78 19.20 13.13
N GLU A 186 -16.93 19.95 13.84
CA GLU A 186 -15.74 20.59 13.25
C GLU A 186 -14.69 19.54 12.89
N LEU A 187 -14.47 18.53 13.74
CA LEU A 187 -13.57 17.42 13.45
C LEU A 187 -14.08 16.54 12.31
N CYS A 188 -15.37 16.20 12.33
CA CYS A 188 -15.98 15.40 11.26
C CYS A 188 -15.86 16.11 9.89
N ALA A 189 -16.12 17.42 9.84
CA ALA A 189 -15.95 18.20 8.61
C ALA A 189 -14.48 18.27 8.18
N ALA A 190 -13.55 18.45 9.12
CA ALA A 190 -12.13 18.52 8.84
C ALA A 190 -11.59 17.20 8.21
N ASP A 191 -11.99 16.04 8.73
CA ASP A 191 -11.58 14.73 8.18
C ASP A 191 -12.10 14.54 6.75
N LEU A 192 -13.35 14.88 6.48
CA LEU A 192 -13.94 14.83 5.14
C LEU A 192 -13.22 15.80 4.16
N ILE A 193 -12.89 17.01 4.60
CA ILE A 193 -12.17 18.01 3.80
C ILE A 193 -10.75 17.55 3.49
N ALA A 194 -10.05 16.94 4.45
CA ALA A 194 -8.67 16.50 4.29
C ALA A 194 -8.47 15.54 3.10
N GLN A 195 -9.43 14.69 2.82
CA GLN A 195 -9.37 13.82 1.65
C GLN A 195 -9.98 14.47 0.39
N ALA A 196 -11.02 15.29 0.54
CA ALA A 196 -11.63 16.00 -0.58
C ALA A 196 -10.67 16.96 -1.29
N GLU A 197 -9.66 17.50 -0.58
CA GLU A 197 -8.66 18.40 -1.18
C GLU A 197 -7.66 17.72 -2.12
N HIS A 198 -7.55 16.37 -2.10
CA HIS A 198 -6.59 15.63 -2.93
C HIS A 198 -6.90 15.72 -4.43
N ASP A 199 -8.16 15.53 -4.81
CA ASP A 199 -8.60 15.53 -6.21
C ASP A 199 -10.09 15.84 -6.33
N VAL A 200 -10.51 16.39 -7.48
CA VAL A 200 -11.94 16.61 -7.79
C VAL A 200 -12.74 15.31 -7.91
N GLU A 201 -12.07 14.19 -8.11
CA GLU A 201 -12.64 12.84 -8.15
C GLU A 201 -12.58 12.12 -6.80
N ALA A 202 -12.06 12.76 -5.74
CA ALA A 202 -12.08 12.19 -4.38
C ALA A 202 -13.52 11.98 -3.92
N THR A 203 -13.76 10.94 -3.14
CA THR A 203 -15.11 10.55 -2.71
C THR A 203 -15.24 10.65 -1.18
N PRO A 204 -15.61 11.83 -0.64
CA PRO A 204 -15.91 11.99 0.79
C PRO A 204 -17.29 11.42 1.11
N ILE A 205 -17.36 10.55 2.12
CA ILE A 205 -18.58 9.85 2.53
C ILE A 205 -18.82 10.07 4.03
N LEU A 206 -20.02 10.50 4.39
CA LEU A 206 -20.49 10.55 5.77
C LEU A 206 -21.58 9.52 6.00
N ILE A 207 -21.49 8.72 7.05
CA ILE A 207 -22.58 7.90 7.57
C ILE A 207 -22.94 8.37 8.98
N THR A 208 -24.21 8.72 9.21
CA THR A 208 -24.67 9.20 10.51
C THR A 208 -26.11 8.71 10.78
N ASP A 209 -26.51 8.67 12.05
CA ASP A 209 -27.89 8.40 12.49
C ASP A 209 -28.74 9.68 12.66
N SER A 210 -28.23 10.84 12.22
CA SER A 210 -28.89 12.14 12.44
C SER A 210 -28.85 13.03 11.21
N LEU A 211 -30.01 13.26 10.61
CA LEU A 211 -30.15 14.23 9.52
C LEU A 211 -29.77 15.66 9.94
N GLU A 212 -30.03 16.02 11.21
CA GLU A 212 -29.65 17.33 11.73
C GLU A 212 -28.14 17.49 11.82
N PHE A 213 -27.43 16.44 12.30
CA PHE A 213 -25.97 16.39 12.37
C PHE A 213 -25.39 16.51 10.96
N SER A 214 -25.87 15.71 10.01
CA SER A 214 -25.44 15.74 8.61
C SER A 214 -25.53 17.15 8.00
N LYS A 215 -26.65 17.86 8.20
CA LYS A 215 -26.79 19.25 7.72
C LYS A 215 -25.85 20.24 8.40
N LYS A 216 -25.49 20.00 9.66
CA LYS A 216 -24.51 20.84 10.37
C LYS A 216 -23.10 20.59 9.85
N VAL A 217 -22.72 19.32 9.60
CA VAL A 217 -21.44 18.97 9.00
C VAL A 217 -21.31 19.56 7.59
N GLU A 218 -22.35 19.48 6.77
CA GLU A 218 -22.36 20.10 5.44
C GLU A 218 -22.07 21.62 5.52
N LYS A 219 -22.74 22.33 6.40
CA LYS A 219 -22.50 23.77 6.59
C LYS A 219 -21.06 24.05 7.08
N GLU A 220 -20.55 23.22 7.97
CA GLU A 220 -19.20 23.39 8.52
C GLU A 220 -18.15 23.12 7.44
N ILE A 221 -18.37 22.15 6.51
CA ILE A 221 -17.51 21.92 5.35
C ILE A 221 -17.38 23.19 4.51
N PHE A 222 -18.50 23.84 4.17
CA PHE A 222 -18.46 25.10 3.43
C PHE A 222 -17.68 26.18 4.19
N LYS A 223 -17.96 26.35 5.49
CA LYS A 223 -17.29 27.36 6.34
C LYS A 223 -15.78 27.12 6.42
N GLN A 224 -15.33 25.91 6.69
CA GLN A 224 -13.90 25.60 6.78
C GLN A 224 -13.20 25.74 5.44
N SER A 225 -13.84 25.34 4.35
CA SER A 225 -13.29 25.43 2.99
C SER A 225 -13.01 26.87 2.54
N GLU A 226 -13.70 27.87 3.09
CA GLU A 226 -13.55 29.29 2.70
C GLU A 226 -12.09 29.80 2.82
N SER A 227 -11.35 29.33 3.81
CA SER A 227 -9.98 29.76 4.08
C SER A 227 -8.90 28.90 3.41
N LEU A 228 -9.28 27.80 2.75
CA LEU A 228 -8.33 26.82 2.21
C LEU A 228 -7.92 27.15 0.77
N SER A 229 -6.66 26.98 0.46
CA SER A 229 -6.09 27.25 -0.87
C SER A 229 -6.67 26.38 -1.98
N ARG A 230 -7.18 25.18 -1.64
CA ARG A 230 -7.78 24.22 -2.56
C ARG A 230 -9.31 24.19 -2.50
N LYS A 231 -9.96 25.26 -2.03
CA LYS A 231 -11.41 25.39 -1.89
C LYS A 231 -12.18 24.85 -3.10
N GLU A 232 -11.79 25.25 -4.32
CA GLU A 232 -12.49 24.84 -5.54
C GLU A 232 -12.44 23.33 -5.78
N VAL A 233 -11.31 22.68 -5.46
CA VAL A 233 -11.15 21.23 -5.57
C VAL A 233 -12.05 20.53 -4.55
N ILE A 234 -12.02 21.00 -3.30
CA ILE A 234 -12.84 20.48 -2.21
C ILE A 234 -14.32 20.53 -2.57
N LEU A 235 -14.83 21.73 -2.89
CA LEU A 235 -16.26 21.91 -3.19
C LEU A 235 -16.69 21.09 -4.39
N LYS A 236 -15.86 20.99 -5.43
CA LYS A 236 -16.17 20.19 -6.61
C LYS A 236 -16.18 18.68 -6.31
N SER A 237 -15.29 18.21 -5.44
CA SER A 237 -15.30 16.81 -4.95
C SER A 237 -16.62 16.49 -4.24
N PHE A 238 -17.05 17.33 -3.29
CA PHE A 238 -18.34 17.17 -2.62
C PHE A 238 -19.53 17.24 -3.56
N GLU A 239 -19.53 18.19 -4.50
CA GLU A 239 -20.62 18.35 -5.48
C GLU A 239 -20.78 17.13 -6.38
N SER A 240 -19.67 16.55 -6.84
CA SER A 240 -19.67 15.46 -7.82
C SER A 240 -19.70 14.06 -7.21
N LYS A 241 -19.10 13.86 -6.04
CA LYS A 241 -18.81 12.55 -5.43
C LYS A 241 -19.21 12.44 -3.96
N GLY A 242 -19.49 13.55 -3.28
CA GLY A 242 -19.88 13.56 -1.87
C GLY A 242 -21.15 12.75 -1.61
N LEU A 243 -21.13 11.86 -0.64
CA LEU A 243 -22.26 10.99 -0.27
C LEU A 243 -22.52 11.09 1.23
N PHE A 244 -23.77 11.44 1.60
CA PHE A 244 -24.19 11.54 2.98
C PHE A 244 -25.33 10.55 3.23
N PHE A 245 -25.05 9.50 3.99
CA PHE A 245 -26.01 8.44 4.33
C PHE A 245 -26.58 8.65 5.73
N ILE A 246 -27.91 8.56 5.83
CA ILE A 246 -28.60 8.56 7.12
C ILE A 246 -29.08 7.15 7.39
N VAL A 247 -28.64 6.56 8.49
CA VAL A 247 -29.04 5.23 8.96
C VAL A 247 -29.98 5.34 10.15
N ASP A 248 -30.85 4.35 10.36
CA ASP A 248 -31.77 4.36 11.48
C ASP A 248 -31.03 4.14 12.81
N ASN A 249 -29.99 3.31 12.79
CA ASN A 249 -29.12 3.05 13.92
C ASN A 249 -27.65 3.14 13.48
N ILE A 250 -26.85 3.88 14.24
CA ILE A 250 -25.42 4.07 13.89
C ILE A 250 -24.64 2.76 13.76
N VAL A 251 -25.05 1.69 14.43
CA VAL A 251 -24.38 0.36 14.30
C VAL A 251 -24.60 -0.23 12.90
N ASP A 252 -25.69 0.12 12.21
CA ASP A 252 -25.98 -0.34 10.84
C ASP A 252 -24.99 0.26 9.83
N SER A 253 -24.27 1.33 10.23
CA SER A 253 -23.16 1.89 9.45
C SER A 253 -22.05 0.87 9.17
N ILE A 254 -21.87 -0.14 10.03
CA ILE A 254 -20.89 -1.21 9.86
C ILE A 254 -21.17 -2.02 8.58
N GLU A 255 -22.46 -2.38 8.37
CA GLU A 255 -22.83 -3.11 7.15
C GLU A 255 -22.62 -2.26 5.91
N LEU A 256 -23.01 -0.99 5.95
CA LEU A 256 -22.83 -0.07 4.85
C LEU A 256 -21.34 0.19 4.57
N ALA A 257 -20.51 0.36 5.61
CA ALA A 257 -19.05 0.48 5.44
C ALA A 257 -18.44 -0.76 4.77
N ASN A 258 -18.86 -1.96 5.15
CA ASN A 258 -18.44 -3.21 4.52
C ASN A 258 -18.91 -3.32 3.06
N LEU A 259 -20.09 -2.79 2.73
CA LEU A 259 -20.58 -2.74 1.35
C LEU A 259 -19.81 -1.75 0.48
N ILE A 260 -19.44 -0.61 1.02
CA ILE A 260 -18.65 0.41 0.33
C ILE A 260 -17.20 -0.08 0.17
N ALA A 261 -16.62 -0.59 1.25
CA ALA A 261 -15.22 -1.04 1.32
C ALA A 261 -14.23 0.07 0.93
N ALA A 262 -14.40 1.23 1.56
CA ALA A 262 -13.63 2.44 1.26
C ALA A 262 -12.15 2.30 1.60
N GLU A 263 -11.33 3.18 1.00
CA GLU A 263 -9.90 3.31 1.27
C GLU A 263 -9.64 3.67 2.74
N HIS A 264 -10.24 4.75 3.22
CA HIS A 264 -10.13 5.21 4.61
C HIS A 264 -11.48 5.08 5.29
N VAL A 265 -11.49 4.54 6.50
CA VAL A 265 -12.70 4.47 7.35
C VAL A 265 -12.39 5.08 8.71
N SER A 266 -12.83 6.32 8.92
CA SER A 266 -12.75 7.04 10.19
C SER A 266 -14.00 6.79 11.03
N ILE A 267 -13.82 6.31 12.24
CA ILE A 267 -14.92 5.97 13.16
C ILE A 267 -14.85 6.91 14.35
N LEU A 268 -15.67 7.95 14.34
CA LEU A 268 -15.78 8.90 15.45
C LEU A 268 -16.80 8.43 16.49
N SER A 269 -17.90 7.77 16.09
CA SER A 269 -18.90 7.24 16.99
C SER A 269 -18.36 6.18 17.94
N GLU A 270 -18.37 6.43 19.26
CA GLU A 270 -17.91 5.49 20.28
C GLU A 270 -18.61 4.11 20.20
N LYS A 271 -19.90 4.12 19.86
CA LYS A 271 -20.68 2.87 19.69
C LYS A 271 -20.10 1.98 18.59
N VAL A 272 -19.61 2.58 17.51
CA VAL A 272 -18.99 1.86 16.38
C VAL A 272 -17.55 1.54 16.67
N VAL A 273 -16.79 2.42 17.33
CA VAL A 273 -15.41 2.16 17.80
C VAL A 273 -15.35 0.87 18.62
N ASN A 274 -16.30 0.66 19.53
CA ASN A 274 -16.36 -0.56 20.35
C ASN A 274 -16.62 -1.84 19.52
N ASN A 275 -17.10 -1.71 18.28
CA ASN A 275 -17.42 -2.80 17.35
C ASN A 275 -16.54 -2.78 16.08
N TYR A 276 -15.45 -2.02 16.02
CA TYR A 276 -14.68 -1.80 14.79
C TYR A 276 -14.20 -3.07 14.09
N LYS A 277 -13.98 -4.17 14.85
CA LYS A 277 -13.56 -5.47 14.30
C LYS A 277 -14.59 -6.10 13.36
N SER A 278 -15.84 -5.62 13.39
CA SER A 278 -16.90 -6.03 12.47
C SER A 278 -16.81 -5.31 11.11
N ILE A 279 -15.99 -4.28 10.98
CA ILE A 279 -15.62 -3.69 9.70
C ILE A 279 -14.51 -4.55 9.09
N LEU A 280 -14.88 -5.36 8.11
CA LEU A 280 -14.01 -6.35 7.48
C LEU A 280 -13.34 -5.83 6.21
N ASN A 281 -13.96 -4.84 5.56
CA ASN A 281 -13.56 -4.33 4.26
C ASN A 281 -13.23 -2.83 4.38
N ALA A 282 -11.97 -2.52 4.64
CA ALA A 282 -11.44 -1.16 4.66
C ALA A 282 -9.96 -1.19 4.28
N GLY A 283 -9.47 -0.18 3.58
CA GLY A 283 -8.04 -0.02 3.32
C GLY A 283 -7.29 0.31 4.60
N GLY A 284 -7.82 1.24 5.41
CA GLY A 284 -7.34 1.57 6.75
C GLY A 284 -8.50 1.96 7.66
N ILE A 285 -8.38 1.71 8.96
CA ILE A 285 -9.37 2.07 9.99
C ILE A 285 -8.74 3.02 10.99
N PHE A 286 -9.42 4.14 11.27
CA PHE A 286 -9.02 5.18 12.19
C PHE A 286 -10.05 5.28 13.31
N LEU A 287 -9.62 5.24 14.58
CA LEU A 287 -10.50 5.03 15.72
C LEU A 287 -10.52 6.22 16.67
N GLY A 288 -11.66 6.86 16.80
CA GLY A 288 -11.91 7.99 17.70
C GLY A 288 -11.35 9.32 17.19
N ASP A 289 -11.72 10.37 17.87
CA ASP A 289 -11.45 11.76 17.48
C ASP A 289 -9.95 12.10 17.40
N ASP A 290 -9.10 11.41 18.20
CA ASP A 290 -7.65 11.64 18.25
C ASP A 290 -6.88 10.93 17.10
N SER A 291 -7.55 10.13 16.30
CA SER A 291 -6.92 9.26 15.28
C SER A 291 -7.30 9.66 13.87
N ALA A 292 -7.27 10.96 13.57
CA ALA A 292 -7.59 11.47 12.24
C ALA A 292 -6.71 10.82 11.13
N GLU A 293 -7.26 10.64 9.94
CA GLU A 293 -6.61 10.05 8.75
C GLU A 293 -5.26 10.72 8.43
N VAL A 294 -5.17 12.04 8.60
CA VAL A 294 -3.95 12.81 8.34
C VAL A 294 -2.73 12.32 9.14
N PHE A 295 -2.93 11.70 10.32
CA PHE A 295 -1.80 11.09 11.03
C PHE A 295 -1.33 9.81 10.33
N GLY A 296 -2.25 9.04 9.74
CA GLY A 296 -1.94 7.90 8.88
C GLY A 296 -1.15 8.30 7.65
N ASP A 297 -1.56 9.38 6.99
CA ASP A 297 -0.94 9.88 5.77
C ASP A 297 0.53 10.27 5.95
N TYR A 298 0.88 10.77 7.13
CA TYR A 298 2.22 11.34 7.33
C TYR A 298 3.10 10.61 8.34
N ILE A 299 2.54 10.09 9.46
CA ILE A 299 3.42 9.78 10.60
C ILE A 299 2.98 8.60 11.47
N ALA A 300 1.76 8.09 11.37
CA ALA A 300 1.29 7.02 12.27
C ALA A 300 2.10 5.72 12.13
N GLY A 301 2.55 5.38 10.92
CA GLY A 301 3.41 4.22 10.67
C GLY A 301 2.95 3.28 9.57
N PRO A 302 1.67 2.86 9.49
CA PRO A 302 1.13 2.15 8.32
C PRO A 302 1.30 2.95 7.03
N SER A 303 1.31 2.27 5.89
CA SER A 303 1.34 2.96 4.60
C SER A 303 -0.04 3.51 4.25
N HIS A 304 -0.07 4.73 3.71
CA HIS A 304 -1.26 5.35 3.15
C HIS A 304 -1.55 4.91 1.70
N VAL A 305 -0.72 4.05 1.11
CA VAL A 305 -1.01 3.46 -0.20
C VAL A 305 -1.99 2.33 0.01
N MET A 306 -3.26 2.61 -0.14
CA MET A 306 -4.36 1.76 0.26
C MET A 306 -5.26 1.38 -0.92
N PRO A 307 -6.00 0.26 -0.82
CA PRO A 307 -6.94 -0.17 -1.86
C PRO A 307 -8.14 0.77 -1.95
N THR A 308 -8.50 1.17 -3.18
CA THR A 308 -9.65 2.00 -3.53
C THR A 308 -10.66 1.24 -4.39
N GLY A 309 -11.82 1.84 -4.67
CA GLY A 309 -12.82 1.27 -5.56
C GLY A 309 -13.36 -0.06 -5.09
N GLY A 310 -13.51 -0.22 -3.77
CA GLY A 310 -14.01 -1.45 -3.16
C GLY A 310 -13.03 -2.61 -3.17
N SER A 311 -11.79 -2.42 -3.61
CA SER A 311 -10.77 -3.48 -3.66
C SER A 311 -10.24 -3.87 -2.27
N ALA A 312 -10.60 -3.13 -1.21
CA ALA A 312 -10.33 -3.51 0.17
C ALA A 312 -10.96 -4.86 0.60
N ARG A 313 -11.87 -5.41 -0.21
CA ARG A 313 -12.44 -6.75 -0.02
C ARG A 313 -11.43 -7.88 -0.21
N PHE A 314 -10.36 -7.65 -0.96
CA PHE A 314 -9.35 -8.67 -1.31
C PHE A 314 -7.92 -8.15 -1.30
N ASN A 315 -7.72 -6.83 -1.18
CA ASN A 315 -6.41 -6.19 -1.09
C ASN A 315 -6.19 -5.55 0.27
N SER A 316 -4.94 -5.28 0.59
CA SER A 316 -4.50 -4.59 1.82
C SER A 316 -3.70 -3.35 1.47
N ALA A 317 -3.58 -2.43 2.41
CA ALA A 317 -2.61 -1.34 2.35
C ALA A 317 -1.20 -1.88 2.10
N LEU A 318 -0.39 -1.13 1.35
CA LEU A 318 0.99 -1.49 1.04
C LEU A 318 1.78 -1.78 2.32
N ASN A 319 2.37 -2.95 2.39
CA ASN A 319 3.13 -3.39 3.56
C ASN A 319 4.29 -4.32 3.13
N VAL A 320 5.08 -4.79 4.09
CA VAL A 320 6.25 -5.65 3.83
C VAL A 320 5.91 -6.91 3.03
N ARG A 321 4.71 -7.47 3.18
CA ARG A 321 4.32 -8.73 2.52
C ARG A 321 4.24 -8.62 1.00
N HIS A 322 3.95 -7.42 0.46
CA HIS A 322 3.94 -7.19 -0.99
C HIS A 322 5.33 -7.38 -1.63
N PHE A 323 6.39 -7.21 -0.84
CA PHE A 323 7.77 -7.35 -1.28
C PHE A 323 8.36 -8.74 -1.03
N LEU A 324 7.55 -9.70 -0.55
CA LEU A 324 7.99 -11.02 -0.13
C LEU A 324 7.38 -12.12 -1.00
N LYS A 325 8.20 -13.13 -1.29
CA LYS A 325 7.79 -14.39 -1.89
C LYS A 325 7.76 -15.46 -0.81
N TYR A 326 6.75 -16.30 -0.83
CA TYR A 326 6.56 -17.43 0.04
C TYR A 326 6.91 -18.70 -0.74
N GLN A 327 8.03 -19.32 -0.42
CA GLN A 327 8.57 -20.47 -1.14
C GLN A 327 8.44 -21.72 -0.28
N PRO A 328 7.47 -22.60 -0.57
CA PRO A 328 7.38 -23.87 0.14
C PRO A 328 8.57 -24.76 -0.21
N PHE A 329 9.02 -25.55 0.75
CA PHE A 329 10.00 -26.60 0.53
C PHE A 329 9.53 -27.94 1.09
N ILE A 330 9.98 -29.03 0.46
CA ILE A 330 9.67 -30.39 0.81
C ILE A 330 10.99 -31.16 0.95
N ASN A 331 11.22 -31.78 2.12
CA ASN A 331 12.40 -32.58 2.43
C ASN A 331 11.99 -33.84 3.21
N LEU A 332 11.23 -34.72 2.53
CA LEU A 332 10.70 -35.94 3.17
C LEU A 332 11.80 -36.93 3.52
N SER A 333 11.74 -37.52 4.71
CA SER A 333 12.53 -38.68 5.11
C SER A 333 12.08 -39.93 4.35
N LYS A 334 12.98 -40.97 4.32
CA LYS A 334 12.64 -42.28 3.75
C LYS A 334 11.34 -42.88 4.33
N LYS A 335 11.14 -42.72 5.63
CA LYS A 335 9.96 -43.24 6.35
C LYS A 335 8.68 -42.49 5.88
N GLU A 336 8.73 -41.17 5.76
CA GLU A 336 7.61 -40.39 5.28
C GLU A 336 7.27 -40.71 3.83
N VAL A 337 8.28 -40.82 2.95
CA VAL A 337 8.06 -41.23 1.56
C VAL A 337 7.38 -42.60 1.48
N LEU A 338 7.87 -43.60 2.22
CA LEU A 338 7.29 -44.94 2.19
C LEU A 338 5.88 -45.02 2.76
N SER A 339 5.48 -44.05 3.62
CA SER A 339 4.13 -44.00 4.19
C SER A 339 3.07 -43.41 3.27
N VAL A 340 3.45 -42.77 2.10
CA VAL A 340 2.51 -42.10 1.19
C VAL A 340 2.75 -42.47 -0.28
N ILE A 341 3.69 -43.35 -0.58
CA ILE A 341 4.12 -43.61 -1.96
C ILE A 341 3.07 -44.36 -2.79
N ASP A 342 2.26 -45.20 -2.15
CA ASP A 342 1.20 -45.95 -2.83
C ASP A 342 0.08 -45.01 -3.24
N GLU A 343 -0.27 -44.02 -2.42
CA GLU A 343 -1.23 -42.97 -2.74
C GLU A 343 -0.74 -42.09 -3.89
N VAL A 344 0.54 -41.74 -3.90
CA VAL A 344 1.15 -40.97 -5.00
C VAL A 344 1.06 -41.71 -6.31
N ILE A 345 1.35 -43.03 -6.33
CA ILE A 345 1.26 -43.87 -7.53
C ILE A 345 -0.18 -43.94 -8.01
N ASN A 346 -1.11 -44.27 -7.12
CA ASN A 346 -2.54 -44.40 -7.44
C ASN A 346 -3.12 -43.09 -8.02
N LEU A 347 -2.84 -41.95 -7.39
CA LEU A 347 -3.32 -40.64 -7.88
C LEU A 347 -2.73 -40.32 -9.27
N ALA A 348 -1.43 -40.55 -9.46
CA ALA A 348 -0.79 -40.29 -10.73
C ALA A 348 -1.36 -41.18 -11.87
N GLU A 349 -1.67 -42.44 -11.57
CA GLU A 349 -2.31 -43.37 -12.52
C GLU A 349 -3.74 -42.93 -12.87
N LEU A 350 -4.52 -42.49 -11.89
CA LEU A 350 -5.89 -41.94 -12.12
C LEU A 350 -5.87 -40.68 -13.01
N GLU A 351 -4.82 -39.87 -12.89
CA GLU A 351 -4.61 -38.69 -13.73
C GLU A 351 -3.97 -39.00 -15.08
N ASN A 352 -3.68 -40.29 -15.40
CA ASN A 352 -2.95 -40.74 -16.59
C ASN A 352 -1.54 -40.12 -16.72
N LEU A 353 -0.90 -39.88 -15.59
CA LEU A 353 0.46 -39.31 -15.49
C LEU A 353 1.51 -40.39 -15.20
N ASP A 354 1.72 -41.30 -16.15
CA ASP A 354 2.65 -42.44 -16.04
C ASP A 354 4.07 -42.04 -15.60
N GLY A 355 4.56 -40.88 -16.03
CA GLY A 355 5.86 -40.37 -15.66
C GLY A 355 5.97 -40.09 -14.15
N HIS A 356 4.89 -39.58 -13.54
CA HIS A 356 4.80 -39.34 -12.09
C HIS A 356 4.77 -40.67 -11.33
N ALA A 357 3.91 -41.60 -11.73
CA ALA A 357 3.83 -42.92 -11.14
C ALA A 357 5.19 -43.67 -11.21
N LYS A 358 5.85 -43.68 -12.35
CA LYS A 358 7.19 -44.28 -12.54
C LYS A 358 8.26 -43.59 -11.69
N SER A 359 8.18 -42.27 -11.50
CA SER A 359 9.10 -41.54 -10.64
C SER A 359 8.98 -41.98 -9.18
N ALA A 360 7.77 -42.17 -8.67
CA ALA A 360 7.50 -42.69 -7.33
C ALA A 360 7.98 -44.15 -7.19
N LEU A 361 7.63 -45.04 -8.14
CA LEU A 361 8.05 -46.44 -8.17
C LEU A 361 9.57 -46.60 -8.13
N LYS A 362 10.33 -45.79 -8.89
CA LYS A 362 11.81 -45.84 -8.85
C LYS A 362 12.38 -45.49 -7.48
N ARG A 363 11.78 -44.52 -6.78
CA ARG A 363 12.18 -44.16 -5.41
C ARG A 363 11.88 -45.29 -4.44
N ARG A 364 10.70 -45.91 -4.55
CA ARG A 364 10.30 -47.06 -3.75
C ARG A 364 11.33 -48.20 -3.84
N ARG A 365 11.65 -48.64 -5.10
CA ARG A 365 12.63 -49.73 -5.33
C ARG A 365 13.99 -49.40 -4.70
N LYS A 366 14.50 -48.19 -4.96
CA LYS A 366 15.76 -47.76 -4.35
C LYS A 366 15.74 -47.78 -2.83
N MET A 367 14.59 -47.46 -2.22
CA MET A 367 14.46 -47.40 -0.75
C MET A 367 14.33 -48.77 -0.10
N ILE A 368 13.76 -49.77 -0.81
CA ILE A 368 13.58 -51.14 -0.31
C ILE A 368 14.70 -52.11 -0.80
N GLY A 369 15.64 -51.62 -1.61
CA GLY A 369 16.81 -52.44 -2.05
C GLY A 369 16.55 -53.27 -3.30
N GLU A 370 15.57 -52.90 -4.11
CA GLU A 370 15.26 -53.51 -5.44
C GLU A 370 15.81 -52.70 -6.59
#